data_f73a4aa3a9987361827a5bfd8c70a038
#
_entry.id   f73a4aa3a9987361827a5bfd8c70a038
#
_cell.length_a   1.000
_cell.length_b   1.000
_cell.length_c   1.000
_cell.angle_alpha   90.00
_cell.angle_beta   90.00
_cell.angle_gamma   90.00
#
_symmetry.space_group_name_H-M   'P 1'
#
loop_
_entity.id
_entity.type
_entity.pdbx_description
1 polymer ?
#
loop_
_entity_poly.entity_id
_entity_poly.type
_entity_poly.pdbx_seq_one_letter_code
_entity_poly.pdbx_strand_id
1 'polypeptide(L)'
;MNVIEKAKVLKNNGKTDEAITLLQNFVDANKKERIGAYKMLSDLYLKSGDKDKAIYVLKDAIQNNPDNLWLYLMLGDLYYFDLNDSEKAKEVYEKGLSFFSAPVKTTMSPYRYFLKRLSTIAYENNDFKTAEKYFGKFIEIEPSDFYASDFEKFADVLLRLGKEKKAKEILYLGIKTHPGYKKLYDFAKRNFPRENFPYREKKAKAKYPNVKKIPVKTPLIREGDNLYDIVDKYTKDIRQKGDIITVSSCVAAMCEERSVTVDTIFPSFLARFVSKFVSHKDVPFGGAAPLANPAAMEIAIREAGALRILLAAFSGAVGRLLGKSGWFYVVAGEQAAMIDDPPAAIPPFDYAVIPGPKDSFKVSEKIKEITGCEAAIIDANDLGNAWAVGYSSGVDKEKLEAVLSDNPAGNEDQQTPIVIVRGL
;
A
#
# COMPACT_ATOMS: atom_id res chain seq x y z
N MET A 1 18.67 20.85 4.16
CA MET A 1 17.43 20.20 4.64
C MET A 1 16.27 21.05 4.13
N ASN A 2 15.37 20.46 3.37
CA ASN A 2 14.21 21.16 2.82
C ASN A 2 13.17 21.45 3.93
N VAL A 3 12.16 22.29 3.64
CA VAL A 3 11.16 22.69 4.66
C VAL A 3 10.38 21.50 5.22
N ILE A 4 10.03 20.52 4.37
CA ILE A 4 9.29 19.32 4.78
C ILE A 4 10.11 18.47 5.74
N GLU A 5 11.40 18.27 5.46
CA GLU A 5 12.31 17.56 6.37
C GLU A 5 12.48 18.27 7.70
N LYS A 6 12.59 19.61 7.69
CA LYS A 6 12.63 20.41 8.94
C LYS A 6 11.35 20.24 9.74
N ALA A 7 10.19 20.29 9.08
CA ALA A 7 8.89 20.10 9.73
C ALA A 7 8.74 18.68 10.30
N LYS A 8 9.22 17.63 9.58
CA LYS A 8 9.27 16.25 10.10
C LYS A 8 10.11 16.16 11.37
N VAL A 9 11.29 16.78 11.39
CA VAL A 9 12.16 16.79 12.58
C VAL A 9 11.50 17.51 13.76
N LEU A 10 10.86 18.65 13.55
CA LEU A 10 10.14 19.38 14.60
C LEU A 10 9.01 18.52 15.16
N LYS A 11 8.19 17.92 14.30
CA LYS A 11 7.08 17.04 14.70
C LYS A 11 7.58 15.85 15.54
N ASN A 12 8.64 15.18 15.09
CA ASN A 12 9.20 14.00 15.77
C ASN A 12 9.83 14.35 17.14
N ASN A 13 10.19 15.62 17.34
CA ASN A 13 10.63 16.16 18.63
C ASN A 13 9.46 16.68 19.51
N GLY A 14 8.21 16.39 19.13
CA GLY A 14 7.03 16.86 19.88
C GLY A 14 6.67 18.33 19.66
N LYS A 15 7.34 19.04 18.75
CA LYS A 15 7.16 20.47 18.45
C LYS A 15 6.18 20.68 17.28
N THR A 16 4.98 20.12 17.40
CA THR A 16 3.98 20.12 16.32
C THR A 16 3.57 21.53 15.91
N ASP A 17 3.38 22.44 16.87
CA ASP A 17 2.99 23.83 16.58
C ASP A 17 4.08 24.60 15.83
N GLU A 18 5.37 24.35 16.16
CA GLU A 18 6.49 24.94 15.42
C GLU A 18 6.53 24.36 13.98
N ALA A 19 6.22 23.07 13.78
CA ALA A 19 6.15 22.48 12.46
C ALA A 19 5.00 23.05 11.62
N ILE A 20 3.83 23.25 12.21
CA ILE A 20 2.67 23.90 11.57
C ILE A 20 3.04 25.34 11.18
N THR A 21 3.60 26.13 12.09
CA THR A 21 4.00 27.52 11.82
C THR A 21 5.03 27.59 10.68
N LEU A 22 6.02 26.71 10.69
CA LEU A 22 7.03 26.63 9.64
C LEU A 22 6.41 26.35 8.27
N LEU A 23 5.51 25.37 8.19
CA LEU A 23 4.84 24.98 6.94
C LEU A 23 3.86 26.06 6.48
N GLN A 24 3.09 26.66 7.39
CA GLN A 24 2.16 27.75 7.06
C GLN A 24 2.90 28.93 6.43
N ASN A 25 3.96 29.42 7.08
CA ASN A 25 4.77 30.48 6.52
C ASN A 25 5.37 30.14 5.17
N PHE A 26 5.71 28.87 4.99
CA PHE A 26 6.29 28.42 3.73
C PHE A 26 5.26 28.38 2.60
N VAL A 27 4.03 27.84 2.82
CA VAL A 27 2.99 27.77 1.79
C VAL A 27 2.44 29.17 1.46
N ASP A 28 2.36 30.06 2.43
CA ASP A 28 1.95 31.47 2.24
C ASP A 28 2.93 32.24 1.33
N ALA A 29 4.23 31.96 1.49
CA ALA A 29 5.29 32.57 0.65
C ALA A 29 5.42 31.90 -0.73
N ASN A 30 5.00 30.64 -0.90
CA ASN A 30 5.27 29.82 -2.09
C ASN A 30 4.00 29.13 -2.62
N LYS A 31 2.95 29.91 -2.90
CA LYS A 31 1.60 29.40 -3.23
C LYS A 31 1.52 28.45 -4.44
N LYS A 32 2.43 28.54 -5.42
CA LYS A 32 2.42 27.75 -6.65
C LYS A 32 3.31 26.52 -6.64
N GLU A 33 4.05 26.26 -5.60
CA GLU A 33 5.00 25.16 -5.59
C GLU A 33 4.93 24.36 -4.30
N ARG A 34 5.10 23.04 -4.41
CA ARG A 34 5.34 22.08 -3.32
C ARG A 34 4.11 21.58 -2.57
N ILE A 35 3.30 20.85 -3.31
CA ILE A 35 2.14 20.09 -2.83
C ILE A 35 2.42 19.30 -1.57
N GLY A 36 3.61 18.70 -1.43
CA GLY A 36 4.00 17.99 -0.22
C GLY A 36 3.96 18.84 1.06
N ALA A 37 4.17 20.17 0.98
CA ALA A 37 4.04 21.04 2.14
C ALA A 37 2.56 21.26 2.51
N TYR A 38 1.68 21.46 1.53
CA TYR A 38 0.23 21.57 1.76
C TYR A 38 -0.34 20.26 2.34
N LYS A 39 0.07 19.10 1.79
CA LYS A 39 -0.32 17.79 2.33
C LYS A 39 0.10 17.65 3.78
N MET A 40 1.37 17.85 4.08
CA MET A 40 1.87 17.72 5.45
C MET A 40 1.21 18.70 6.42
N LEU A 41 0.95 19.93 6.00
CA LEU A 41 0.25 20.91 6.81
C LEU A 41 -1.20 20.49 7.10
N SER A 42 -1.91 19.97 6.09
CA SER A 42 -3.25 19.43 6.25
C SER A 42 -3.27 18.24 7.21
N ASP A 43 -2.32 17.29 7.06
CA ASP A 43 -2.20 16.13 7.94
C ASP A 43 -1.92 16.54 9.40
N LEU A 44 -1.10 17.57 9.62
CA LEU A 44 -0.83 18.10 10.97
C LEU A 44 -2.07 18.74 11.60
N TYR A 45 -2.85 19.52 10.84
CA TYR A 45 -4.11 20.06 11.33
C TYR A 45 -5.13 18.96 11.65
N LEU A 46 -5.20 17.89 10.84
CA LEU A 46 -6.05 16.73 11.16
C LEU A 46 -5.64 16.07 12.48
N LYS A 47 -4.34 15.83 12.67
CA LYS A 47 -3.80 15.22 13.89
C LYS A 47 -4.02 16.10 15.13
N SER A 48 -4.04 17.42 14.97
CA SER A 48 -4.39 18.36 16.05
C SER A 48 -5.92 18.52 16.27
N GLY A 49 -6.75 17.85 15.46
CA GLY A 49 -8.21 17.92 15.53
C GLY A 49 -8.85 19.10 14.80
N ASP A 50 -8.05 19.96 14.13
CA ASP A 50 -8.53 21.14 13.42
C ASP A 50 -8.89 20.79 11.96
N LYS A 51 -10.04 20.13 11.82
CA LYS A 51 -10.55 19.67 10.52
C LYS A 51 -10.81 20.80 9.52
N ASP A 52 -11.28 21.94 10.01
CA ASP A 52 -11.61 23.10 9.17
C ASP A 52 -10.35 23.69 8.54
N LYS A 53 -9.26 23.81 9.30
CA LYS A 53 -7.98 24.27 8.74
C LYS A 53 -7.38 23.25 7.78
N ALA A 54 -7.52 21.94 8.04
CA ALA A 54 -7.07 20.91 7.10
C ALA A 54 -7.76 21.05 5.75
N ILE A 55 -9.09 21.24 5.74
CA ILE A 55 -9.88 21.48 4.52
C ILE A 55 -9.44 22.80 3.85
N TYR A 56 -9.32 23.87 4.63
CA TYR A 56 -8.94 25.19 4.11
C TYR A 56 -7.60 25.14 3.37
N VAL A 57 -6.60 24.50 3.95
CA VAL A 57 -5.26 24.36 3.37
C VAL A 57 -5.31 23.68 1.99
N LEU A 58 -6.07 22.58 1.85
CA LEU A 58 -6.18 21.89 0.56
C LEU A 58 -7.01 22.67 -0.45
N LYS A 59 -8.05 23.41 -0.02
CA LYS A 59 -8.82 24.30 -0.91
C LYS A 59 -7.98 25.48 -1.40
N ASP A 60 -7.18 26.09 -0.52
CA ASP A 60 -6.23 27.15 -0.91
C ASP A 60 -5.18 26.60 -1.89
N ALA A 61 -4.67 25.39 -1.64
CA ALA A 61 -3.76 24.73 -2.56
C ALA A 61 -4.36 24.52 -3.96
N ILE A 62 -5.62 24.07 -4.05
CA ILE A 62 -6.36 23.90 -5.32
C ILE A 62 -6.56 25.25 -6.01
N GLN A 63 -6.93 26.29 -5.27
CA GLN A 63 -7.13 27.62 -5.84
C GLN A 63 -5.84 28.18 -6.47
N ASN A 64 -4.71 27.94 -5.84
CA ASN A 64 -3.40 28.39 -6.32
C ASN A 64 -2.78 27.46 -7.39
N ASN A 65 -3.21 26.19 -7.44
CA ASN A 65 -2.68 25.14 -8.34
C ASN A 65 -3.83 24.32 -8.98
N PRO A 66 -4.74 24.94 -9.75
CA PRO A 66 -5.97 24.28 -10.22
C PRO A 66 -5.71 23.10 -11.17
N ASP A 67 -4.56 23.08 -11.84
CA ASP A 67 -4.18 22.02 -12.77
C ASP A 67 -3.56 20.80 -12.07
N ASN A 68 -3.31 20.91 -10.78
CA ASN A 68 -2.76 19.78 -10.01
C ASN A 68 -3.87 18.89 -9.47
N LEU A 69 -4.17 17.83 -10.22
CA LEU A 69 -5.29 16.95 -9.94
C LEU A 69 -5.08 16.05 -8.71
N TRP A 70 -3.85 15.90 -8.22
CA TRP A 70 -3.58 15.21 -6.96
C TRP A 70 -4.17 15.94 -5.74
N LEU A 71 -4.26 17.27 -5.78
CA LEU A 71 -4.90 18.05 -4.71
C LEU A 71 -6.40 17.76 -4.60
N TYR A 72 -7.08 17.50 -5.73
CA TYR A 72 -8.47 17.07 -5.72
C TYR A 72 -8.61 15.67 -5.11
N LEU A 73 -7.68 14.74 -5.43
CA LEU A 73 -7.68 13.42 -4.81
C LEU A 73 -7.48 13.54 -3.28
N MET A 74 -6.50 14.31 -2.84
CA MET A 74 -6.21 14.53 -1.41
C MET A 74 -7.39 15.16 -0.67
N LEU A 75 -8.04 16.17 -1.24
CA LEU A 75 -9.22 16.79 -0.63
C LEU A 75 -10.42 15.83 -0.59
N GLY A 76 -10.62 15.06 -1.65
CA GLY A 76 -11.65 14.03 -1.67
C GLY A 76 -11.40 12.92 -0.66
N ASP A 77 -10.14 12.45 -0.55
CA ASP A 77 -9.74 11.45 0.45
C ASP A 77 -9.92 11.98 1.88
N LEU A 78 -9.62 13.25 2.14
CA LEU A 78 -9.90 13.91 3.42
C LEU A 78 -11.41 13.87 3.76
N TYR A 79 -12.27 14.23 2.81
CA TYR A 79 -13.71 14.16 3.03
C TYR A 79 -14.20 12.73 3.26
N TYR A 80 -13.73 11.76 2.48
CA TYR A 80 -14.20 10.39 2.53
C TYR A 80 -13.69 9.62 3.75
N PHE A 81 -12.35 9.60 3.95
CA PHE A 81 -11.72 8.75 4.97
C PHE A 81 -11.62 9.39 6.37
N ASP A 82 -11.52 10.72 6.44
CA ASP A 82 -11.30 11.43 7.71
C ASP A 82 -12.56 12.09 8.26
N LEU A 83 -13.43 12.57 7.36
CA LEU A 83 -14.63 13.29 7.73
C LEU A 83 -15.91 12.47 7.54
N ASN A 84 -15.81 11.32 6.88
CA ASN A 84 -16.94 10.45 6.53
C ASN A 84 -18.06 11.19 5.77
N ASP A 85 -17.66 12.13 4.87
CA ASP A 85 -18.54 12.94 4.05
C ASP A 85 -18.42 12.48 2.59
N SER A 86 -19.12 11.39 2.25
CA SER A 86 -19.05 10.76 0.93
C SER A 86 -19.61 11.65 -0.18
N GLU A 87 -20.57 12.53 0.11
CA GLU A 87 -21.16 13.43 -0.89
C GLU A 87 -20.14 14.50 -1.32
N LYS A 88 -19.50 15.19 -0.37
CA LYS A 88 -18.45 16.16 -0.71
C LYS A 88 -17.23 15.48 -1.35
N ALA A 89 -16.88 14.29 -0.90
CA ALA A 89 -15.83 13.51 -1.53
C ALA A 89 -16.14 13.24 -3.01
N LYS A 90 -17.35 12.77 -3.30
CA LYS A 90 -17.84 12.50 -4.67
C LYS A 90 -17.74 13.75 -5.54
N GLU A 91 -18.25 14.89 -5.07
CA GLU A 91 -18.19 16.16 -5.81
C GLU A 91 -16.75 16.54 -6.19
N VAL A 92 -15.82 16.42 -5.25
CA VAL A 92 -14.40 16.74 -5.45
C VAL A 92 -13.74 15.77 -6.42
N TYR A 93 -14.01 14.45 -6.30
CA TYR A 93 -13.45 13.44 -7.20
C TYR A 93 -14.03 13.58 -8.62
N GLU A 94 -15.32 13.85 -8.79
CA GLU A 94 -15.94 14.08 -10.09
C GLU A 94 -15.35 15.32 -10.75
N LYS A 95 -15.13 16.39 -9.99
CA LYS A 95 -14.45 17.59 -10.49
C LYS A 95 -13.03 17.26 -10.95
N GLY A 96 -12.23 16.56 -10.16
CA GLY A 96 -10.88 16.11 -10.55
C GLY A 96 -10.90 15.22 -11.79
N LEU A 97 -11.84 14.28 -11.85
CA LEU A 97 -11.99 13.38 -13.01
C LEU A 97 -12.40 14.12 -14.29
N SER A 98 -13.15 15.21 -14.18
CA SER A 98 -13.64 15.98 -15.34
C SER A 98 -12.54 16.67 -16.15
N PHE A 99 -11.34 16.82 -15.60
CA PHE A 99 -10.20 17.37 -16.32
C PHE A 99 -9.57 16.39 -17.32
N PHE A 100 -9.94 15.11 -17.27
CA PHE A 100 -9.42 14.10 -18.19
C PHE A 100 -10.34 13.94 -19.40
N SER A 101 -9.84 14.21 -20.59
CA SER A 101 -10.53 13.98 -21.87
C SER A 101 -10.48 12.52 -22.33
N ALA A 102 -9.50 11.75 -21.86
CA ALA A 102 -9.27 10.35 -22.22
C ALA A 102 -8.71 9.54 -21.04
N PRO A 103 -8.85 8.20 -21.05
CA PRO A 103 -8.25 7.32 -20.05
C PRO A 103 -6.73 7.45 -19.96
N VAL A 104 -6.20 7.46 -18.74
CA VAL A 104 -4.77 7.54 -18.45
C VAL A 104 -4.32 6.28 -17.72
N LYS A 105 -3.38 5.54 -18.30
CA LYS A 105 -2.93 4.23 -17.78
C LYS A 105 -1.79 4.29 -16.77
N THR A 106 -1.04 5.39 -16.70
CA THR A 106 0.10 5.47 -15.77
C THR A 106 -0.33 5.60 -14.31
N THR A 107 0.39 4.94 -13.41
CA THR A 107 0.23 5.10 -11.95
C THR A 107 0.62 6.50 -11.46
N MET A 108 1.38 7.24 -12.28
CA MET A 108 1.78 8.63 -11.99
C MET A 108 0.65 9.66 -12.23
N SER A 109 -0.57 9.21 -12.51
CA SER A 109 -1.75 10.07 -12.68
C SER A 109 -2.84 9.70 -11.68
N PRO A 110 -3.56 10.69 -11.10
CA PRO A 110 -4.66 10.42 -10.18
C PRO A 110 -5.91 9.82 -10.86
N TYR A 111 -5.95 9.70 -12.18
CA TYR A 111 -7.10 9.24 -12.95
C TYR A 111 -7.69 7.92 -12.42
N ARG A 112 -6.86 6.88 -12.23
CA ARG A 112 -7.29 5.57 -11.74
C ARG A 112 -7.84 5.61 -10.33
N TYR A 113 -7.26 6.45 -9.46
CA TYR A 113 -7.66 6.58 -8.07
C TYR A 113 -9.02 7.28 -7.95
N PHE A 114 -9.30 8.28 -8.79
CA PHE A 114 -10.65 8.87 -8.89
C PHE A 114 -11.68 7.81 -9.27
N LEU A 115 -11.40 6.98 -10.28
CA LEU A 115 -12.31 5.91 -10.69
C LEU A 115 -12.58 4.92 -9.56
N LYS A 116 -11.53 4.51 -8.84
CA LYS A 116 -11.63 3.59 -7.71
C LYS A 116 -12.47 4.17 -6.56
N ARG A 117 -12.25 5.44 -6.19
CA ARG A 117 -13.02 6.12 -5.16
C ARG A 117 -14.49 6.26 -5.56
N LEU A 118 -14.73 6.75 -6.77
CA LEU A 118 -16.08 6.97 -7.29
C LEU A 118 -16.86 5.67 -7.48
N SER A 119 -16.23 4.60 -7.92
CA SER A 119 -16.88 3.28 -8.03
C SER A 119 -17.28 2.74 -6.65
N THR A 120 -16.43 2.92 -5.64
CA THR A 120 -16.70 2.49 -4.27
C THR A 120 -17.85 3.30 -3.66
N ILE A 121 -17.83 4.62 -3.76
CA ILE A 121 -18.91 5.50 -3.26
C ILE A 121 -20.24 5.17 -3.94
N ALA A 122 -20.25 5.00 -5.26
CA ALA A 122 -21.46 4.64 -6.00
C ALA A 122 -22.01 3.27 -5.57
N TYR A 123 -21.14 2.29 -5.32
CA TYR A 123 -21.51 0.97 -4.80
C TYR A 123 -22.16 1.07 -3.41
N GLU A 124 -21.53 1.81 -2.48
CA GLU A 124 -22.02 2.00 -1.11
C GLU A 124 -23.37 2.72 -1.06
N ASN A 125 -23.59 3.66 -1.99
CA ASN A 125 -24.84 4.38 -2.14
C ASN A 125 -25.91 3.61 -2.96
N ASN A 126 -25.64 2.35 -3.34
CA ASN A 126 -26.52 1.51 -4.18
C ASN A 126 -26.84 2.12 -5.57
N ASP A 127 -26.03 3.06 -6.05
CA ASP A 127 -26.10 3.55 -7.43
C ASP A 127 -25.32 2.60 -8.37
N PHE A 128 -25.93 1.45 -8.63
CA PHE A 128 -25.29 0.37 -9.38
C PHE A 128 -24.98 0.73 -10.84
N LYS A 129 -25.75 1.64 -11.45
CA LYS A 129 -25.46 2.10 -12.82
C LYS A 129 -24.18 2.94 -12.87
N THR A 130 -24.04 3.88 -11.94
CA THR A 130 -22.83 4.69 -11.82
C THR A 130 -21.64 3.86 -11.38
N ALA A 131 -21.83 2.91 -10.45
CA ALA A 131 -20.80 1.97 -10.04
C ALA A 131 -20.29 1.12 -11.22
N GLU A 132 -21.20 0.55 -12.05
CA GLU A 132 -20.80 -0.17 -13.26
C GLU A 132 -19.96 0.68 -14.21
N LYS A 133 -20.35 1.94 -14.42
CA LYS A 133 -19.63 2.86 -15.29
C LYS A 133 -18.19 3.08 -14.82
N TYR A 134 -17.99 3.33 -13.52
CA TYR A 134 -16.66 3.63 -12.98
C TYR A 134 -15.81 2.39 -12.84
N PHE A 135 -16.34 1.27 -12.33
CA PHE A 135 -15.62 -0.02 -12.28
C PHE A 135 -15.22 -0.48 -13.70
N GLY A 136 -16.12 -0.34 -14.69
CA GLY A 136 -15.82 -0.69 -16.07
C GLY A 136 -14.65 0.10 -16.65
N LYS A 137 -14.61 1.42 -16.43
CA LYS A 137 -13.48 2.25 -16.84
C LYS A 137 -12.19 1.93 -16.09
N PHE A 138 -12.28 1.60 -14.80
CA PHE A 138 -11.12 1.30 -13.99
C PHE A 138 -10.48 -0.03 -14.43
N ILE A 139 -11.25 -1.09 -14.62
CA ILE A 139 -10.72 -2.41 -15.01
C ILE A 139 -10.06 -2.40 -16.41
N GLU A 140 -10.48 -1.49 -17.30
CA GLU A 140 -9.85 -1.31 -18.62
C GLU A 140 -8.45 -0.70 -18.55
N ILE A 141 -8.07 -0.07 -17.44
CA ILE A 141 -6.74 0.51 -17.26
C ILE A 141 -5.73 -0.61 -17.03
N GLU A 142 -5.88 -1.35 -15.94
CA GLU A 142 -5.03 -2.45 -15.55
C GLU A 142 -5.77 -3.34 -14.52
N PRO A 143 -6.18 -4.56 -14.90
CA PRO A 143 -6.89 -5.44 -13.97
C PRO A 143 -6.12 -5.82 -12.70
N SER A 144 -4.78 -5.80 -12.75
CA SER A 144 -3.93 -6.09 -11.59
C SER A 144 -3.96 -5.02 -10.50
N ASP A 145 -4.49 -3.82 -10.81
CA ASP A 145 -4.66 -2.75 -9.83
C ASP A 145 -5.95 -2.89 -8.99
N PHE A 146 -6.83 -3.80 -9.39
CA PHE A 146 -8.00 -4.16 -8.59
C PHE A 146 -7.59 -5.04 -7.42
N TYR A 147 -8.10 -4.73 -6.24
CA TYR A 147 -8.11 -5.70 -5.15
C TYR A 147 -9.14 -6.81 -5.41
N ALA A 148 -8.99 -7.95 -4.77
CA ALA A 148 -10.00 -9.00 -4.86
C ALA A 148 -11.39 -8.53 -4.42
N SER A 149 -11.45 -7.61 -3.44
CA SER A 149 -12.69 -6.97 -3.00
C SER A 149 -13.31 -6.04 -4.05
N ASP A 150 -12.52 -5.41 -4.92
CA ASP A 150 -13.04 -4.58 -6.02
C ASP A 150 -13.71 -5.47 -7.09
N PHE A 151 -13.13 -6.65 -7.38
CA PHE A 151 -13.76 -7.65 -8.25
C PHE A 151 -15.07 -8.18 -7.66
N GLU A 152 -15.12 -8.44 -6.33
CA GLU A 152 -16.33 -8.86 -5.63
C GLU A 152 -17.43 -7.81 -5.76
N LYS A 153 -17.11 -6.53 -5.44
CA LYS A 153 -18.05 -5.40 -5.56
C LYS A 153 -18.56 -5.22 -6.98
N PHE A 154 -17.64 -5.27 -7.97
CA PHE A 154 -18.03 -5.10 -9.38
C PHE A 154 -18.93 -6.24 -9.86
N ALA A 155 -18.63 -7.48 -9.48
CA ALA A 155 -19.49 -8.62 -9.81
C ALA A 155 -20.87 -8.50 -9.14
N ASP A 156 -20.95 -8.07 -7.86
CA ASP A 156 -22.23 -7.82 -7.18
C ASP A 156 -23.04 -6.74 -7.89
N VAL A 157 -22.43 -5.63 -8.30
CA VAL A 157 -23.07 -4.59 -9.14
C VAL A 157 -23.68 -5.20 -10.39
N LEU A 158 -22.92 -6.01 -11.11
CA LEU A 158 -23.39 -6.62 -12.36
C LEU A 158 -24.53 -7.61 -12.13
N LEU A 159 -24.49 -8.40 -11.04
CA LEU A 159 -25.59 -9.30 -10.66
C LEU A 159 -26.87 -8.51 -10.35
N ARG A 160 -26.78 -7.42 -9.58
CA ARG A 160 -27.94 -6.56 -9.29
C ARG A 160 -28.52 -5.88 -10.51
N LEU A 161 -27.71 -5.69 -11.55
CA LEU A 161 -28.16 -5.17 -12.86
C LEU A 161 -28.62 -6.27 -13.82
N GLY A 162 -28.68 -7.53 -13.38
CA GLY A 162 -29.10 -8.68 -14.21
C GLY A 162 -28.07 -9.10 -15.28
N LYS A 163 -26.80 -8.69 -15.13
CA LYS A 163 -25.72 -8.92 -16.11
C LYS A 163 -24.86 -10.15 -15.72
N GLU A 164 -25.49 -11.29 -15.48
CA GLU A 164 -24.86 -12.49 -14.93
C GLU A 164 -23.64 -12.97 -15.73
N LYS A 165 -23.72 -12.95 -17.08
CA LYS A 165 -22.58 -13.37 -17.92
C LYS A 165 -21.34 -12.53 -17.66
N LYS A 166 -21.50 -11.19 -17.61
CA LYS A 166 -20.42 -10.27 -17.34
C LYS A 166 -19.89 -10.41 -15.91
N ALA A 167 -20.80 -10.61 -14.92
CA ALA A 167 -20.41 -10.87 -13.54
C ALA A 167 -19.51 -12.12 -13.42
N LYS A 168 -19.86 -13.19 -14.11
CA LYS A 168 -19.04 -14.41 -14.15
C LYS A 168 -17.66 -14.17 -14.76
N GLU A 169 -17.58 -13.40 -15.85
CA GLU A 169 -16.30 -13.03 -16.49
C GLU A 169 -15.42 -12.23 -15.54
N ILE A 170 -15.99 -11.27 -14.80
CA ILE A 170 -15.28 -10.45 -13.80
C ILE A 170 -14.79 -11.33 -12.65
N LEU A 171 -15.60 -12.24 -12.13
CA LEU A 171 -15.19 -13.17 -11.07
C LEU A 171 -14.08 -14.11 -11.52
N TYR A 172 -14.16 -14.63 -12.76
CA TYR A 172 -13.11 -15.46 -13.32
C TYR A 172 -11.79 -14.69 -13.42
N LEU A 173 -11.84 -13.46 -13.93
CA LEU A 173 -10.68 -12.59 -14.02
C LEU A 173 -10.10 -12.28 -12.63
N GLY A 174 -10.95 -11.91 -11.67
CA GLY A 174 -10.54 -11.60 -10.30
C GLY A 174 -9.87 -12.78 -9.60
N ILE A 175 -10.43 -13.99 -9.70
CA ILE A 175 -9.83 -15.20 -9.11
C ILE A 175 -8.54 -15.59 -9.82
N LYS A 176 -8.43 -15.35 -11.13
CA LYS A 176 -7.19 -15.56 -11.88
C LYS A 176 -6.08 -14.57 -11.45
N THR A 177 -6.44 -13.31 -11.16
CA THR A 177 -5.52 -12.27 -10.70
C THR A 177 -5.12 -12.50 -9.24
N HIS A 178 -6.09 -12.92 -8.40
CA HIS A 178 -5.91 -13.18 -6.95
C HIS A 178 -6.25 -14.65 -6.61
N PRO A 179 -5.46 -15.62 -7.08
CA PRO A 179 -5.86 -17.02 -7.05
C PRO A 179 -6.01 -17.61 -5.65
N GLY A 180 -5.39 -16.99 -4.63
CA GLY A 180 -5.46 -17.43 -3.24
C GLY A 180 -6.50 -16.71 -2.37
N TYR A 181 -7.27 -15.78 -2.94
CA TYR A 181 -8.22 -15.00 -2.14
C TYR A 181 -9.55 -15.73 -1.96
N LYS A 182 -9.68 -16.41 -0.82
CA LYS A 182 -10.81 -17.33 -0.54
C LYS A 182 -12.16 -16.62 -0.56
N LYS A 183 -12.28 -15.40 -0.02
CA LYS A 183 -13.56 -14.67 0.06
C LYS A 183 -14.17 -14.44 -1.32
N LEU A 184 -13.36 -14.01 -2.31
CA LEU A 184 -13.81 -13.81 -3.69
C LEU A 184 -14.24 -15.14 -4.32
N TYR A 185 -13.47 -16.23 -4.08
CA TYR A 185 -13.83 -17.56 -4.56
C TYR A 185 -15.15 -18.05 -3.95
N ASP A 186 -15.33 -17.88 -2.64
CA ASP A 186 -16.56 -18.27 -1.95
C ASP A 186 -17.76 -17.45 -2.45
N PHE A 187 -17.58 -16.16 -2.73
CA PHE A 187 -18.58 -15.32 -3.37
C PHE A 187 -18.94 -15.85 -4.77
N ALA A 188 -17.95 -16.17 -5.58
CA ALA A 188 -18.14 -16.70 -6.93
C ALA A 188 -18.91 -18.05 -6.89
N LYS A 189 -18.55 -18.95 -5.97
CA LYS A 189 -19.20 -20.27 -5.84
C LYS A 189 -20.62 -20.19 -5.30
N ARG A 190 -20.95 -19.19 -4.45
CA ARG A 190 -22.34 -18.96 -4.02
C ARG A 190 -23.25 -18.53 -5.16
N ASN A 191 -22.75 -17.68 -6.07
CA ASN A 191 -23.54 -17.16 -7.19
C ASN A 191 -23.52 -18.10 -8.41
N PHE A 192 -22.41 -18.82 -8.61
CA PHE A 192 -22.22 -19.73 -9.74
C PHE A 192 -21.67 -21.10 -9.28
N PRO A 193 -22.48 -21.93 -8.57
CA PRO A 193 -21.99 -23.15 -7.92
C PRO A 193 -21.44 -24.19 -8.89
N ARG A 194 -21.94 -24.23 -10.14
CA ARG A 194 -21.53 -25.20 -11.17
C ARG A 194 -20.30 -24.75 -11.96
N GLU A 195 -19.88 -23.51 -11.86
CA GLU A 195 -18.75 -22.97 -12.60
C GLU A 195 -17.42 -23.37 -11.96
N ASN A 196 -16.41 -23.59 -12.79
CA ASN A 196 -15.06 -23.92 -12.33
C ASN A 196 -14.18 -22.66 -12.41
N PHE A 197 -13.79 -22.12 -11.24
CA PHE A 197 -12.94 -20.95 -11.14
C PHE A 197 -11.48 -21.35 -10.82
N PRO A 198 -10.47 -20.59 -11.30
CA PRO A 198 -9.05 -20.94 -11.16
C PRO A 198 -8.49 -20.64 -9.76
N TYR A 199 -9.16 -21.12 -8.72
CA TYR A 199 -8.76 -20.93 -7.33
C TYR A 199 -7.58 -21.83 -6.95
N ARG A 200 -6.63 -21.26 -6.20
CA ARG A 200 -5.53 -22.01 -5.58
C ARG A 200 -5.52 -21.74 -4.08
N GLU A 201 -5.69 -22.79 -3.30
CA GLU A 201 -5.58 -22.67 -1.85
C GLU A 201 -4.16 -22.25 -1.46
N LYS A 202 -4.03 -21.18 -0.68
CA LYS A 202 -2.76 -20.79 -0.08
C LYS A 202 -2.34 -21.82 0.95
N LYS A 203 -1.11 -22.33 0.84
CA LYS A 203 -0.57 -23.33 1.77
C LYS A 203 0.80 -22.89 2.26
N ALA A 204 0.98 -22.88 3.56
CA ALA A 204 2.29 -22.66 4.15
C ALA A 204 3.28 -23.77 3.70
N LYS A 205 4.55 -23.41 3.50
CA LYS A 205 5.63 -24.34 3.11
C LYS A 205 5.86 -25.41 4.16
N ALA A 206 5.65 -25.05 5.44
CA ALA A 206 5.73 -26.00 6.55
C ALA A 206 4.48 -25.87 7.42
N LYS A 207 3.99 -27.02 7.88
CA LYS A 207 2.89 -27.12 8.85
C LYS A 207 3.43 -27.77 10.11
N TYR A 208 3.30 -27.06 11.23
CA TYR A 208 3.60 -27.60 12.54
C TYR A 208 2.25 -27.84 13.24
N PRO A 209 1.98 -29.03 13.76
CA PRO A 209 0.64 -29.43 14.25
C PRO A 209 0.04 -28.49 15.30
N ASN A 210 0.89 -27.89 16.12
CA ASN A 210 0.47 -27.03 17.24
C ASN A 210 0.55 -25.53 16.94
N VAL A 211 1.02 -25.14 15.74
CA VAL A 211 1.19 -23.74 15.41
C VAL A 211 -0.14 -23.12 14.98
N LYS A 212 -0.51 -22.05 15.67
CA LYS A 212 -1.68 -21.22 15.34
C LYS A 212 -1.20 -19.85 14.84
N LYS A 213 -1.78 -19.39 13.74
CA LYS A 213 -1.60 -18.04 13.20
C LYS A 213 -2.86 -17.26 13.50
N ILE A 214 -2.75 -16.14 14.21
CA ILE A 214 -3.85 -15.32 14.67
C ILE A 214 -3.69 -13.93 14.06
N PRO A 215 -4.31 -13.65 12.90
CA PRO A 215 -4.34 -12.31 12.34
C PRO A 215 -5.09 -11.36 13.26
N VAL A 216 -4.51 -10.20 13.52
CA VAL A 216 -5.05 -9.19 14.43
C VAL A 216 -5.57 -8.02 13.62
N LYS A 217 -6.88 -7.79 13.68
CA LYS A 217 -7.50 -6.67 12.99
C LYS A 217 -7.21 -5.36 13.72
N THR A 218 -6.80 -4.34 12.94
CA THR A 218 -6.56 -2.99 13.44
C THR A 218 -7.45 -1.99 12.69
N PRO A 219 -7.68 -0.78 13.21
CA PRO A 219 -8.12 0.34 12.40
C PRO A 219 -7.10 0.65 11.29
N LEU A 220 -7.48 1.55 10.38
CA LEU A 220 -6.54 2.07 9.40
C LEU A 220 -5.35 2.72 10.10
N ILE A 221 -4.16 2.15 9.91
CA ILE A 221 -2.91 2.69 10.42
C ILE A 221 -2.43 3.78 9.46
N ARG A 222 -2.06 4.93 10.01
CA ARG A 222 -1.67 6.11 9.25
C ARG A 222 -0.18 6.38 9.35
N GLU A 223 0.32 7.16 8.42
CA GLU A 223 1.70 7.63 8.41
C GLU A 223 2.04 8.35 9.74
N GLY A 224 3.08 7.87 10.41
CA GLY A 224 3.56 8.41 11.69
C GLY A 224 2.70 8.07 12.91
N ASP A 225 1.82 7.07 12.81
CA ASP A 225 1.20 6.47 13.99
C ASP A 225 2.28 5.73 14.81
N ASN A 226 2.09 5.65 16.12
CA ASN A 226 3.02 4.93 16.97
C ASN A 226 2.83 3.42 16.84
N LEU A 227 3.71 2.77 16.11
CA LEU A 227 3.65 1.32 15.88
C LEU A 227 3.61 0.53 17.19
N TYR A 228 4.39 0.95 18.17
CA TYR A 228 4.55 0.23 19.44
C TYR A 228 3.28 0.27 20.28
N ASP A 229 2.62 1.42 20.33
CA ASP A 229 1.33 1.58 21.04
C ASP A 229 0.24 0.75 20.34
N ILE A 230 0.25 0.71 19.01
CA ILE A 230 -0.68 -0.10 18.22
C ILE A 230 -0.46 -1.58 18.50
N VAL A 231 0.77 -2.06 18.41
CA VAL A 231 1.10 -3.46 18.66
C VAL A 231 0.70 -3.84 20.09
N ASP A 232 1.07 -3.06 21.10
CA ASP A 232 0.71 -3.36 22.48
C ASP A 232 -0.82 -3.37 22.66
N LYS A 233 -1.50 -2.32 22.24
CA LYS A 233 -2.95 -2.15 22.40
C LYS A 233 -3.75 -3.29 21.80
N TYR A 234 -3.41 -3.72 20.57
CA TYR A 234 -4.21 -4.71 19.85
C TYR A 234 -3.79 -6.16 20.10
N THR A 235 -2.64 -6.38 20.78
CA THR A 235 -2.20 -7.74 21.11
C THR A 235 -2.29 -8.08 22.58
N LYS A 236 -2.32 -7.13 23.52
CA LYS A 236 -2.22 -7.33 24.99
C LYS A 236 -3.21 -8.34 25.56
N ASP A 237 -4.46 -8.35 25.06
CA ASP A 237 -5.53 -9.20 25.58
C ASP A 237 -5.52 -10.61 24.97
N ILE A 238 -4.73 -10.83 23.92
CA ILE A 238 -4.72 -12.09 23.18
C ILE A 238 -3.34 -12.76 23.13
N ARG A 239 -2.25 -12.00 23.28
CA ARG A 239 -0.88 -12.56 23.32
C ARG A 239 -0.63 -13.36 24.58
N GLN A 240 0.21 -14.38 24.46
CA GLN A 240 0.64 -15.26 25.56
C GLN A 240 2.15 -15.36 25.56
N LYS A 241 2.71 -15.75 26.70
CA LYS A 241 4.16 -16.01 26.80
C LYS A 241 4.57 -17.11 25.83
N GLY A 242 5.60 -16.87 25.04
CA GLY A 242 6.08 -17.77 24.00
C GLY A 242 5.47 -17.55 22.62
N ASP A 243 4.53 -16.60 22.47
CA ASP A 243 4.07 -16.16 21.17
C ASP A 243 5.16 -15.35 20.44
N ILE A 244 5.10 -15.35 19.10
CA ILE A 244 5.88 -14.45 18.25
C ILE A 244 4.92 -13.44 17.63
N ILE A 245 5.15 -12.15 17.83
CA ILE A 245 4.35 -11.07 17.23
C ILE A 245 5.01 -10.66 15.92
N THR A 246 4.29 -10.80 14.82
CA THR A 246 4.79 -10.38 13.50
C THR A 246 4.02 -9.18 12.99
N VAL A 247 4.73 -8.25 12.33
CA VAL A 247 4.18 -7.01 11.78
C VAL A 247 4.58 -6.88 10.32
N SER A 248 3.66 -6.43 9.47
CA SER A 248 3.94 -6.15 8.05
C SER A 248 5.03 -5.08 7.90
N SER A 249 6.00 -5.32 7.01
CA SER A 249 7.08 -4.38 6.66
C SER A 249 6.53 -3.04 6.17
N CYS A 250 5.52 -3.06 5.31
CA CYS A 250 4.86 -1.88 4.77
C CYS A 250 4.28 -1.01 5.90
N VAL A 251 3.56 -1.61 6.86
CA VAL A 251 2.97 -0.87 7.99
C VAL A 251 4.04 -0.32 8.94
N ALA A 252 5.09 -1.09 9.22
CA ALA A 252 6.20 -0.60 10.03
C ALA A 252 6.88 0.62 9.37
N ALA A 253 7.09 0.58 8.04
CA ALA A 253 7.65 1.69 7.28
C ALA A 253 6.73 2.92 7.25
N MET A 254 5.42 2.74 7.14
CA MET A 254 4.45 3.84 7.22
C MET A 254 4.49 4.53 8.60
N CYS A 255 4.59 3.77 9.68
CA CYS A 255 4.74 4.33 11.02
C CYS A 255 6.06 5.11 11.17
N GLU A 256 7.11 4.75 10.43
CA GLU A 256 8.37 5.51 10.33
C GLU A 256 8.31 6.71 9.36
N GLU A 257 7.14 7.05 8.79
CA GLU A 257 6.94 8.12 7.82
C GLU A 257 7.80 7.98 6.55
N ARG A 258 7.96 6.75 6.08
CA ARG A 258 8.78 6.46 4.91
C ARG A 258 7.98 6.41 3.60
N SER A 259 6.67 6.48 3.66
CA SER A 259 5.83 6.51 2.45
C SER A 259 6.12 7.76 1.62
N VAL A 260 6.17 7.61 0.30
CA VAL A 260 6.41 8.70 -0.65
C VAL A 260 5.32 8.66 -1.71
N THR A 261 4.46 9.66 -1.70
CA THR A 261 3.37 9.74 -2.67
C THR A 261 3.87 10.03 -4.08
N VAL A 262 3.28 9.38 -5.08
CA VAL A 262 3.77 9.44 -6.47
C VAL A 262 3.75 10.84 -7.09
N ASP A 263 2.89 11.74 -6.61
CA ASP A 263 2.84 13.15 -7.01
C ASP A 263 4.12 13.94 -6.66
N THR A 264 4.89 13.44 -5.66
CA THR A 264 6.16 14.04 -5.22
C THR A 264 7.39 13.36 -5.82
N ILE A 265 7.19 12.28 -6.59
CA ILE A 265 8.27 11.53 -7.21
C ILE A 265 8.43 11.98 -8.66
N PHE A 266 9.60 12.49 -8.99
CA PHE A 266 10.00 12.83 -10.36
C PHE A 266 11.06 11.84 -10.82
N PRO A 267 10.66 10.74 -11.50
CA PRO A 267 11.60 9.70 -11.92
C PRO A 267 12.68 10.26 -12.84
N SER A 268 13.93 10.03 -12.47
CA SER A 268 15.10 10.38 -13.26
C SER A 268 15.15 9.60 -14.59
N PHE A 269 15.97 10.02 -15.53
CA PHE A 269 16.21 9.25 -16.74
C PHE A 269 16.66 7.82 -16.42
N LEU A 270 17.54 7.67 -15.45
CA LEU A 270 18.03 6.37 -14.99
C LEU A 270 16.88 5.47 -14.48
N ALA A 271 16.00 6.02 -13.62
CA ALA A 271 14.84 5.28 -13.11
C ALA A 271 13.94 4.80 -14.25
N ARG A 272 13.61 5.69 -15.20
CA ARG A 272 12.77 5.36 -16.37
C ARG A 272 13.42 4.35 -17.31
N PHE A 273 14.75 4.36 -17.41
CA PHE A 273 15.50 3.44 -18.25
C PHE A 273 15.58 2.06 -17.60
N VAL A 274 16.06 1.97 -16.36
CA VAL A 274 16.29 0.69 -15.68
C VAL A 274 14.98 -0.04 -15.41
N SER A 275 13.92 0.66 -15.01
CA SER A 275 12.61 0.05 -14.72
C SER A 275 12.05 -0.77 -15.91
N LYS A 276 12.35 -0.38 -17.16
CA LYS A 276 11.91 -1.12 -18.36
C LYS A 276 12.50 -2.52 -18.49
N PHE A 277 13.61 -2.76 -17.83
CA PHE A 277 14.30 -4.06 -17.87
C PHE A 277 14.00 -4.94 -16.67
N VAL A 278 13.31 -4.44 -15.68
CA VAL A 278 12.83 -5.25 -14.56
C VAL A 278 11.56 -5.98 -14.99
N SER A 279 11.51 -7.28 -14.77
CA SER A 279 10.34 -8.10 -15.10
C SER A 279 9.93 -8.98 -13.92
N HIS A 280 8.70 -9.48 -13.94
CA HIS A 280 8.21 -10.43 -12.93
C HIS A 280 9.08 -11.69 -12.79
N LYS A 281 9.85 -12.05 -13.84
CA LYS A 281 10.79 -13.19 -13.81
C LYS A 281 12.07 -12.88 -13.04
N ASP A 282 12.39 -11.61 -12.84
CA ASP A 282 13.60 -11.17 -12.14
C ASP A 282 13.42 -11.10 -10.62
N VAL A 283 12.18 -11.15 -10.14
CA VAL A 283 11.89 -11.15 -8.69
C VAL A 283 12.28 -12.52 -8.13
N PRO A 284 13.18 -12.60 -7.13
CA PRO A 284 13.74 -13.87 -6.64
C PRO A 284 12.72 -14.91 -6.21
N PHE A 285 11.52 -14.46 -5.90
CA PHE A 285 10.51 -15.26 -5.22
C PHE A 285 9.17 -15.30 -5.95
N GLY A 286 9.11 -14.74 -7.17
CA GLY A 286 7.87 -14.62 -7.95
C GLY A 286 6.93 -13.57 -7.32
N GLY A 287 6.30 -12.76 -8.10
CA GLY A 287 5.38 -11.75 -7.60
C GLY A 287 5.31 -10.52 -8.48
N ALA A 288 4.71 -9.47 -7.95
CA ALA A 288 4.81 -8.14 -8.53
C ALA A 288 6.28 -7.76 -8.69
N ALA A 289 6.58 -6.99 -9.71
CA ALA A 289 7.92 -6.42 -9.91
C ALA A 289 7.87 -4.91 -9.60
N PRO A 290 7.87 -4.52 -8.30
CA PRO A 290 7.66 -3.12 -7.92
C PRO A 290 8.61 -2.16 -8.62
N LEU A 291 9.85 -2.59 -8.82
CA LEU A 291 10.88 -1.79 -9.50
C LEU A 291 10.70 -1.69 -11.03
N ALA A 292 9.71 -2.36 -11.63
CA ALA A 292 9.26 -2.07 -12.98
C ALA A 292 8.49 -0.74 -13.07
N ASN A 293 8.01 -0.22 -11.94
CA ASN A 293 7.44 1.11 -11.83
C ASN A 293 8.56 2.16 -11.73
N PRO A 294 8.60 3.18 -12.62
CA PRO A 294 9.64 4.20 -12.57
C PRO A 294 9.69 4.99 -11.25
N ALA A 295 8.56 5.17 -10.56
CA ALA A 295 8.53 5.84 -9.27
C ALA A 295 9.20 4.99 -8.18
N ALA A 296 8.90 3.69 -8.11
CA ALA A 296 9.55 2.78 -7.18
C ALA A 296 11.05 2.64 -7.48
N MET A 297 11.44 2.60 -8.76
CA MET A 297 12.85 2.59 -9.17
C MET A 297 13.57 3.88 -8.74
N GLU A 298 12.92 5.03 -8.81
CA GLU A 298 13.50 6.30 -8.33
C GLU A 298 13.75 6.25 -6.82
N ILE A 299 12.81 5.68 -6.04
CA ILE A 299 13.01 5.48 -4.60
C ILE A 299 14.15 4.48 -4.35
N ALA A 300 14.26 3.40 -5.12
CA ALA A 300 15.39 2.47 -5.02
C ALA A 300 16.74 3.15 -5.28
N ILE A 301 16.79 4.07 -6.25
CA ILE A 301 18.00 4.87 -6.53
C ILE A 301 18.33 5.79 -5.36
N ARG A 302 17.32 6.39 -4.72
CA ARG A 302 17.52 7.25 -3.52
C ARG A 302 18.01 6.46 -2.31
N GLU A 303 17.51 5.24 -2.12
CA GLU A 303 17.88 4.36 -0.99
C GLU A 303 19.24 3.68 -1.18
N ALA A 304 19.49 3.09 -2.35
CA ALA A 304 20.68 2.29 -2.62
C ALA A 304 21.82 3.05 -3.31
N GLY A 305 21.51 4.19 -3.92
CA GLY A 305 22.46 4.97 -4.73
C GLY A 305 22.48 4.56 -6.22
N ALA A 306 22.67 5.54 -7.10
CA ALA A 306 22.61 5.36 -8.56
C ALA A 306 23.65 4.34 -9.06
N LEU A 307 24.88 4.38 -8.54
CA LEU A 307 25.95 3.46 -8.94
C LEU A 307 25.60 2.00 -8.60
N ARG A 308 25.05 1.77 -7.41
CA ARG A 308 24.65 0.43 -6.98
C ARG A 308 23.52 -0.12 -7.84
N ILE A 309 22.54 0.71 -8.18
CA ILE A 309 21.43 0.31 -9.08
C ILE A 309 21.93 0.02 -10.49
N LEU A 310 22.91 0.76 -11.02
CA LEU A 310 23.55 0.45 -12.32
C LEU A 310 24.28 -0.91 -12.27
N LEU A 311 25.05 -1.17 -11.21
CA LEU A 311 25.71 -2.47 -11.01
C LEU A 311 24.68 -3.60 -10.87
N ALA A 312 23.58 -3.36 -10.18
CA ALA A 312 22.47 -4.30 -10.04
C ALA A 312 21.82 -4.59 -11.41
N ALA A 313 21.59 -3.56 -12.23
CA ALA A 313 21.05 -3.72 -13.59
C ALA A 313 21.98 -4.56 -14.48
N PHE A 314 23.28 -4.29 -14.44
CA PHE A 314 24.29 -5.09 -15.16
C PHE A 314 24.29 -6.54 -14.67
N SER A 315 24.34 -6.76 -13.35
CA SER A 315 24.30 -8.09 -12.74
C SER A 315 23.03 -8.86 -13.13
N GLY A 316 21.86 -8.20 -13.11
CA GLY A 316 20.60 -8.79 -13.54
C GLY A 316 20.59 -9.18 -15.03
N ALA A 317 21.22 -8.38 -15.90
CA ALA A 317 21.37 -8.69 -17.31
C ALA A 317 22.27 -9.93 -17.53
N VAL A 318 23.41 -10.00 -16.84
CA VAL A 318 24.32 -11.17 -16.88
C VAL A 318 23.60 -12.42 -16.33
N GLY A 319 22.92 -12.29 -15.21
CA GLY A 319 22.15 -13.40 -14.64
C GLY A 319 21.14 -13.99 -15.63
N ARG A 320 20.40 -13.14 -16.35
CA ARG A 320 19.44 -13.58 -17.39
C ARG A 320 20.12 -14.32 -18.56
N LEU A 321 21.28 -13.84 -19.01
CA LEU A 321 22.06 -14.53 -20.06
C LEU A 321 22.50 -15.94 -19.60
N LEU A 322 22.72 -16.11 -18.28
CA LEU A 322 23.10 -17.39 -17.67
C LEU A 322 21.87 -18.22 -17.20
N GLY A 323 20.64 -17.80 -17.54
CA GLY A 323 19.41 -18.48 -17.12
C GLY A 323 19.10 -18.37 -15.63
N LYS A 324 19.71 -17.41 -14.91
CA LYS A 324 19.50 -17.18 -13.48
C LYS A 324 18.74 -15.88 -13.24
N SER A 325 17.73 -15.90 -12.34
CA SER A 325 16.96 -14.73 -11.94
C SER A 325 17.39 -14.21 -10.57
N GLY A 326 16.98 -12.99 -10.21
CA GLY A 326 17.16 -12.42 -8.86
C GLY A 326 18.48 -11.70 -8.61
N TRP A 327 19.47 -11.79 -9.50
CA TRP A 327 20.79 -11.15 -9.30
C TRP A 327 20.71 -9.63 -9.17
N PHE A 328 19.73 -9.00 -9.81
CA PHE A 328 19.45 -7.58 -9.64
C PHE A 328 19.25 -7.23 -8.16
N TYR A 329 18.33 -7.91 -7.49
CA TYR A 329 17.97 -7.62 -6.10
C TYR A 329 19.08 -7.95 -5.11
N VAL A 330 19.86 -9.01 -5.37
CA VAL A 330 21.04 -9.36 -4.57
C VAL A 330 22.04 -8.19 -4.53
N VAL A 331 22.31 -7.57 -5.68
CA VAL A 331 23.25 -6.44 -5.79
C VAL A 331 22.60 -5.13 -5.33
N ALA A 332 21.32 -4.88 -5.66
CA ALA A 332 20.60 -3.69 -5.24
C ALA A 332 20.47 -3.61 -3.71
N GLY A 333 20.35 -4.76 -3.03
CA GLY A 333 20.31 -4.89 -1.57
C GLY A 333 18.89 -4.92 -1.00
N GLU A 334 18.80 -5.23 0.29
CA GLU A 334 17.53 -5.46 1.00
C GLU A 334 16.58 -4.27 0.92
N GLN A 335 17.07 -3.05 1.11
CA GLN A 335 16.22 -1.85 1.07
C GLN A 335 15.52 -1.69 -0.30
N ALA A 336 16.22 -1.98 -1.40
CA ALA A 336 15.63 -1.96 -2.73
C ALA A 336 14.65 -3.14 -2.97
N ALA A 337 14.89 -4.28 -2.31
CA ALA A 337 14.02 -5.45 -2.41
C ALA A 337 12.71 -5.31 -1.63
N MET A 338 12.70 -4.47 -0.57
CA MET A 338 11.52 -4.20 0.27
C MET A 338 10.65 -3.03 -0.22
N ILE A 339 10.93 -2.47 -1.40
CA ILE A 339 10.13 -1.36 -1.92
C ILE A 339 8.84 -1.90 -2.51
N ASP A 340 7.73 -1.39 -1.99
CA ASP A 340 6.39 -1.61 -2.55
C ASP A 340 6.01 -0.45 -3.47
N ASP A 341 5.45 -0.77 -4.65
CA ASP A 341 4.92 0.22 -5.59
C ASP A 341 3.40 0.37 -5.44
N PRO A 342 2.80 1.48 -5.90
CA PRO A 342 1.35 1.59 -5.94
C PRO A 342 0.71 0.51 -6.84
N PRO A 343 -0.37 -0.15 -6.42
CA PRO A 343 -1.21 0.09 -5.24
C PRO A 343 -0.98 -0.87 -4.05
N ALA A 344 0.25 -1.03 -3.58
CA ALA A 344 0.58 -1.98 -2.51
C ALA A 344 -0.12 -1.69 -1.16
N ALA A 345 -0.43 -0.42 -0.86
CA ALA A 345 -1.15 -0.03 0.34
C ALA A 345 -2.65 0.18 0.07
N ILE A 346 -3.47 0.04 1.12
CA ILE A 346 -4.90 0.30 1.03
C ILE A 346 -5.19 1.81 0.95
N PRO A 347 -6.32 2.23 0.34
CA PRO A 347 -6.75 3.62 0.34
C PRO A 347 -6.81 4.23 1.77
N PRO A 348 -6.39 5.50 1.95
CA PRO A 348 -5.96 6.49 0.97
C PRO A 348 -4.48 6.45 0.60
N PHE A 349 -3.73 5.40 0.97
CA PHE A 349 -2.27 5.30 0.77
C PHE A 349 -1.88 4.53 -0.49
N ASP A 350 -2.84 4.09 -1.29
CA ASP A 350 -2.68 3.26 -2.48
C ASP A 350 -1.97 3.94 -3.66
N TYR A 351 -1.63 5.24 -3.54
CA TYR A 351 -0.80 5.97 -4.50
C TYR A 351 0.60 6.33 -3.94
N ALA A 352 1.05 5.61 -2.92
CA ALA A 352 2.38 5.80 -2.37
C ALA A 352 3.33 4.66 -2.76
N VAL A 353 4.61 5.00 -2.93
CA VAL A 353 5.72 4.05 -2.91
C VAL A 353 6.18 3.93 -1.46
N ILE A 354 6.28 2.72 -0.95
CA ILE A 354 6.62 2.47 0.45
C ILE A 354 7.93 1.67 0.51
N PRO A 355 9.05 2.29 0.92
CA PRO A 355 10.27 1.57 1.24
C PRO A 355 10.09 0.71 2.49
N GLY A 356 10.95 -0.29 2.68
CA GLY A 356 10.99 -1.03 3.93
C GLY A 356 11.41 -0.15 5.13
N PRO A 357 11.21 -0.62 6.38
CA PRO A 357 11.70 0.08 7.58
C PRO A 357 13.20 0.29 7.54
N LYS A 358 13.71 1.34 8.19
CA LYS A 358 15.14 1.64 8.22
C LYS A 358 15.97 0.56 8.91
N ASP A 359 15.45 0.08 10.04
CA ASP A 359 16.13 -0.90 10.90
C ASP A 359 15.07 -1.86 11.48
N SER A 360 14.70 -2.84 10.68
CA SER A 360 13.68 -3.84 11.04
C SER A 360 14.07 -4.66 12.26
N PHE A 361 15.38 -4.89 12.49
CA PHE A 361 15.86 -5.60 13.68
C PHE A 361 15.63 -4.80 14.95
N LYS A 362 15.96 -3.49 14.91
CA LYS A 362 15.72 -2.60 16.05
C LYS A 362 14.22 -2.45 16.36
N VAL A 363 13.38 -2.37 15.32
CA VAL A 363 11.92 -2.35 15.50
C VAL A 363 11.44 -3.62 16.18
N SER A 364 11.92 -4.79 15.74
CA SER A 364 11.54 -6.10 16.34
C SER A 364 11.98 -6.21 17.79
N GLU A 365 13.22 -5.85 18.12
CA GLU A 365 13.69 -5.85 19.52
C GLU A 365 12.87 -4.89 20.39
N LYS A 366 12.47 -3.73 19.87
CA LYS A 366 11.65 -2.78 20.62
C LYS A 366 10.24 -3.31 20.86
N ILE A 367 9.62 -4.00 19.90
CA ILE A 367 8.34 -4.69 20.08
C ILE A 367 8.48 -5.75 21.19
N LYS A 368 9.55 -6.53 21.18
CA LYS A 368 9.85 -7.53 22.22
C LYS A 368 9.97 -6.90 23.60
N GLU A 369 10.71 -5.80 23.74
CA GLU A 369 10.83 -5.07 25.01
C GLU A 369 9.46 -4.65 25.59
N ILE A 370 8.56 -4.16 24.74
CA ILE A 370 7.26 -3.64 25.17
C ILE A 370 6.28 -4.76 25.46
N THR A 371 6.27 -5.81 24.63
CA THR A 371 5.25 -6.86 24.70
C THR A 371 5.63 -8.07 25.54
N GLY A 372 6.94 -8.27 25.76
CA GLY A 372 7.49 -9.47 26.40
C GLY A 372 7.43 -10.73 25.52
N CYS A 373 7.06 -10.58 24.24
CA CYS A 373 7.02 -11.65 23.24
C CYS A 373 8.12 -11.46 22.20
N GLU A 374 8.64 -12.53 21.64
CA GLU A 374 9.50 -12.42 20.46
C GLU A 374 8.76 -11.70 19.34
N ALA A 375 9.49 -11.01 18.46
CA ALA A 375 8.87 -10.25 17.39
C ALA A 375 9.64 -10.33 16.07
N ALA A 376 8.93 -10.12 14.95
CA ALA A 376 9.54 -10.03 13.64
C ALA A 376 8.78 -9.06 12.73
N ILE A 377 9.50 -8.40 11.84
CA ILE A 377 8.96 -7.65 10.72
C ILE A 377 8.95 -8.59 9.50
N ILE A 378 7.79 -8.75 8.91
CA ILE A 378 7.56 -9.72 7.83
C ILE A 378 7.18 -8.99 6.55
N ASP A 379 7.85 -9.34 5.47
CA ASP A 379 7.42 -9.11 4.12
C ASP A 379 6.88 -10.44 3.54
N ALA A 380 5.63 -10.47 3.09
CA ALA A 380 5.00 -11.69 2.61
C ALA A 380 4.15 -11.42 1.38
N ASN A 381 4.10 -12.41 0.48
CA ASN A 381 3.28 -12.31 -0.71
C ASN A 381 2.29 -13.49 -0.83
N ASP A 382 1.28 -13.32 -1.68
CA ASP A 382 0.26 -14.32 -1.95
C ASP A 382 0.74 -15.48 -2.86
N LEU A 383 2.03 -15.49 -3.22
CA LEU A 383 2.64 -16.52 -4.06
C LEU A 383 3.35 -17.62 -3.26
N GLY A 384 3.20 -17.59 -1.95
CA GLY A 384 3.73 -18.62 -1.07
C GLY A 384 5.12 -18.31 -0.50
N ASN A 385 5.45 -17.03 -0.32
CA ASN A 385 6.72 -16.63 0.26
C ASN A 385 6.50 -15.61 1.39
N ALA A 386 7.32 -15.73 2.41
CA ALA A 386 7.45 -14.78 3.50
C ALA A 386 8.94 -14.62 3.85
N TRP A 387 9.33 -13.41 4.22
CA TRP A 387 10.68 -13.07 4.67
C TRP A 387 10.60 -12.31 5.97
N ALA A 388 11.33 -12.78 6.96
CA ALA A 388 11.60 -12.02 8.16
C ALA A 388 12.75 -11.04 7.87
N VAL A 389 12.40 -9.80 7.52
CA VAL A 389 13.33 -8.72 7.18
C VAL A 389 13.96 -8.08 8.42
N GLY A 390 13.45 -8.38 9.59
CA GLY A 390 14.03 -8.09 10.92
C GLY A 390 13.32 -8.93 11.96
N TYR A 391 14.05 -9.37 12.98
CA TYR A 391 13.50 -10.23 14.03
C TYR A 391 14.30 -10.11 15.32
N SER A 392 13.66 -10.39 16.45
CA SER A 392 14.31 -10.43 17.75
C SER A 392 15.12 -11.71 17.95
N SER A 393 16.06 -11.66 18.87
CA SER A 393 17.13 -12.67 19.05
C SER A 393 16.65 -14.09 19.31
N GLY A 394 15.43 -14.29 19.79
CA GLY A 394 14.86 -15.62 20.07
C GLY A 394 14.07 -16.25 18.92
N VAL A 395 13.97 -15.58 17.76
CA VAL A 395 13.19 -16.06 16.62
C VAL A 395 14.01 -17.02 15.75
N ASP A 396 13.45 -18.21 15.46
CA ASP A 396 13.93 -19.09 14.39
C ASP A 396 13.38 -18.59 13.05
N LYS A 397 14.20 -17.84 12.32
CA LYS A 397 13.85 -17.19 11.06
C LYS A 397 13.27 -18.18 10.05
N GLU A 398 13.96 -19.29 9.80
CA GLU A 398 13.60 -20.24 8.74
C GLU A 398 12.25 -20.90 9.02
N LYS A 399 11.99 -21.29 10.27
CA LYS A 399 10.70 -21.84 10.67
C LYS A 399 9.58 -20.81 10.56
N LEU A 400 9.83 -19.57 11.01
CA LEU A 400 8.85 -18.50 10.95
C LEU A 400 8.46 -18.18 9.51
N GLU A 401 9.43 -18.02 8.61
CA GLU A 401 9.19 -17.78 7.19
C GLU A 401 8.40 -18.91 6.53
N ALA A 402 8.74 -20.17 6.84
CA ALA A 402 8.04 -21.32 6.30
C ALA A 402 6.58 -21.41 6.76
N VAL A 403 6.31 -21.08 8.04
CA VAL A 403 4.95 -21.04 8.61
C VAL A 403 4.10 -19.92 8.01
N LEU A 404 4.69 -18.74 7.81
CA LEU A 404 3.98 -17.55 7.33
C LEU A 404 3.89 -17.44 5.79
N SER A 405 4.44 -18.40 5.07
CA SER A 405 4.51 -18.35 3.60
C SER A 405 3.14 -18.41 2.91
N ASP A 406 2.05 -18.70 3.61
CA ASP A 406 0.67 -18.56 3.13
C ASP A 406 0.07 -17.16 3.31
N ASN A 407 0.87 -16.21 3.78
CA ASN A 407 0.50 -14.82 4.03
C ASN A 407 -0.80 -14.65 4.84
N PRO A 408 -0.81 -15.00 6.12
CA PRO A 408 -2.02 -14.90 6.95
C PRO A 408 -2.44 -13.45 7.23
N ALA A 409 -1.55 -12.48 7.09
CA ALA A 409 -1.87 -11.06 7.17
C ALA A 409 -2.75 -10.59 6.00
N GLY A 410 -2.57 -11.19 4.82
CA GLY A 410 -3.20 -10.73 3.58
C GLY A 410 -2.55 -9.46 3.01
N ASN A 411 -2.86 -9.16 1.74
CA ASN A 411 -2.33 -8.00 1.01
C ASN A 411 -3.42 -7.01 0.57
N GLU A 412 -4.63 -7.10 1.16
CA GLU A 412 -5.76 -6.32 0.70
C GLU A 412 -6.47 -5.61 1.88
N ASP A 413 -7.79 -5.49 1.80
CA ASP A 413 -8.63 -4.77 2.75
C ASP A 413 -8.88 -5.49 4.10
N GLN A 414 -8.17 -6.58 4.39
CA GLN A 414 -8.33 -7.33 5.64
C GLN A 414 -8.01 -6.50 6.87
N GLN A 415 -7.10 -5.54 6.76
CA GLN A 415 -6.62 -4.71 7.89
C GLN A 415 -6.09 -5.56 9.05
N THR A 416 -5.31 -6.58 8.73
CA THR A 416 -4.70 -7.50 9.70
C THR A 416 -3.17 -7.47 9.62
N PRO A 417 -2.52 -6.30 9.80
CA PRO A 417 -1.08 -6.15 9.59
C PRO A 417 -0.23 -6.80 10.68
N ILE A 418 -0.86 -7.28 11.74
CA ILE A 418 -0.21 -7.98 12.84
C ILE A 418 -0.69 -9.43 12.83
N VAL A 419 0.23 -10.38 12.98
CA VAL A 419 -0.11 -11.80 13.16
C VAL A 419 0.62 -12.34 14.37
N ILE A 420 -0.12 -12.94 15.29
CA ILE A 420 0.47 -13.68 16.41
C ILE A 420 0.67 -15.12 15.98
N VAL A 421 1.93 -15.61 16.07
CA VAL A 421 2.29 -16.99 15.81
C VAL A 421 2.51 -17.68 17.17
N ARG A 422 1.70 -18.68 17.45
CA ARG A 422 1.68 -19.40 18.73
C ARG A 422 2.09 -20.84 18.54
N GLY A 423 2.97 -21.33 19.40
CA GLY A 423 3.38 -22.73 19.42
C GLY A 423 4.45 -23.09 18.38
N LEU A 424 5.24 -22.11 17.93
CA LEU A 424 6.37 -22.31 17.02
C LEU A 424 7.68 -22.63 17.76
#